data_f58210d0ec91a0533bdc3cd176204bb2
#
_entry.id   f58210d0ec91a0533bdc3cd176204bb2
#
_cell.length_a   1.000
_cell.length_b   1.000
_cell.length_c   1.000
_cell.angle_alpha   90.00
_cell.angle_beta   90.00
_cell.angle_gamma   90.00
#
_symmetry.space_group_name_H-M   'P 1'
#
loop_
_entity.id
_entity.type
_entity.pdbx_description
1 polymer ?
#
loop_
_entity_poly.entity_id
_entity_poly.type
_entity_poly.pdbx_seq_one_letter_code
_entity_poly.pdbx_strand_id
1 'polypeptide(L)'
;MKRNEAVTGPIAWLSVVLGGLLSAGAIAQAQGAETRYLRIGPIEQYLMNREAEIALARTAAPSSISGGAEVLVLGRKGYERAVEGKNGFVCIVERSWMAPFDDPEFLNPDQRLPLCLNPPAARTHLPFTRKATALALSGMAKDQMFRVLKAAYENKELPLPAPGSMCFMMSKQQYFGRKYGNADPHTMFWFPQASHMSWGAGLPGSPIYIHQDSPDPITTFVISVSQWSDGTSAPKETN
;
A
#
# COMPACT_ATOMS: atom_id res chain seq x y z
N MET A 1 17.46 -51.98 -60.42
CA MET A 1 18.26 -51.96 -61.64
C MET A 1 18.69 -50.51 -61.94
N LYS A 2 19.99 -50.30 -62.20
CA LYS A 2 20.74 -49.08 -62.58
C LYS A 2 20.97 -48.06 -61.42
N ARG A 3 22.09 -48.07 -60.92
CA ARG A 3 23.40 -47.40 -60.87
C ARG A 3 23.50 -46.12 -61.71
N ASN A 4 24.03 -45.10 -61.13
CA ASN A 4 25.23 -44.28 -61.50
C ASN A 4 25.16 -42.96 -60.73
N GLU A 5 26.13 -42.32 -60.37
CA GLU A 5 27.58 -42.30 -60.23
C GLU A 5 27.94 -40.92 -59.69
N ALA A 6 29.00 -40.87 -58.95
CA ALA A 6 29.51 -39.67 -58.25
C ALA A 6 30.16 -38.67 -59.21
N VAL A 7 30.08 -37.40 -58.92
CA VAL A 7 31.02 -36.38 -59.40
C VAL A 7 31.50 -35.56 -58.21
N THR A 8 32.79 -35.71 -57.91
CA THR A 8 33.61 -34.95 -56.98
C THR A 8 34.09 -33.65 -57.61
N GLY A 9 33.98 -32.55 -56.94
CA GLY A 9 34.69 -31.30 -57.27
C GLY A 9 34.92 -30.45 -56.02
N PRO A 10 36.13 -29.95 -55.76
CA PRO A 10 36.45 -29.22 -54.52
C PRO A 10 36.09 -27.74 -54.69
N ILE A 11 35.38 -27.18 -53.70
CA ILE A 11 35.16 -25.73 -53.64
C ILE A 11 35.71 -25.21 -52.32
N ALA A 12 36.51 -24.19 -52.53
CA ALA A 12 37.32 -23.47 -51.56
C ALA A 12 36.59 -22.94 -50.32
N TRP A 13 37.26 -22.99 -49.22
CA TRP A 13 36.91 -22.36 -47.98
C TRP A 13 37.14 -20.82 -48.06
N LEU A 14 36.08 -20.04 -48.10
CA LEU A 14 36.12 -18.60 -47.81
C LEU A 14 35.63 -18.41 -46.39
N SER A 15 36.57 -18.17 -45.48
CA SER A 15 36.28 -17.77 -44.10
C SER A 15 35.87 -16.30 -44.08
N VAL A 16 34.59 -16.02 -43.91
CA VAL A 16 34.11 -14.68 -43.59
C VAL A 16 34.00 -14.60 -42.06
N VAL A 17 34.99 -13.93 -41.46
CA VAL A 17 34.91 -13.52 -40.05
C VAL A 17 34.00 -12.29 -40.00
N LEU A 18 32.75 -12.48 -39.66
CA LEU A 18 31.87 -11.36 -39.27
C LEU A 18 32.00 -11.12 -37.76
N GLY A 19 32.69 -10.03 -37.43
CA GLY A 19 32.81 -9.53 -36.06
C GLY A 19 31.42 -9.11 -35.55
N GLY A 20 30.85 -9.90 -34.65
CA GLY A 20 29.68 -9.53 -33.90
C GLY A 20 30.09 -8.69 -32.71
N LEU A 21 29.96 -7.36 -32.80
CA LEU A 21 29.90 -6.47 -31.67
C LEU A 21 28.52 -6.67 -31.00
N LEU A 22 28.43 -7.60 -30.08
CA LEU A 22 27.28 -7.74 -29.19
C LEU A 22 27.33 -6.62 -28.17
N SER A 23 26.42 -5.68 -28.32
CA SER A 23 26.15 -4.58 -27.42
C SER A 23 25.82 -5.09 -26.01
N ALA A 24 26.77 -5.00 -25.10
CA ALA A 24 26.62 -5.26 -23.66
C ALA A 24 25.89 -4.11 -22.93
N GLY A 25 24.88 -3.53 -23.57
CA GLY A 25 24.20 -2.31 -23.06
C GLY A 25 22.80 -2.50 -22.49
N ALA A 26 22.20 -3.70 -22.56
CA ALA A 26 20.75 -3.85 -22.29
C ALA A 26 20.38 -4.59 -20.99
N ILE A 27 21.35 -5.03 -20.16
CA ILE A 27 21.04 -5.82 -18.97
C ILE A 27 21.09 -4.99 -17.67
N ALA A 28 21.60 -3.76 -17.71
CA ALA A 28 21.77 -2.95 -16.50
C ALA A 28 20.51 -2.17 -16.04
N GLN A 29 19.42 -2.17 -16.80
CA GLN A 29 18.22 -1.38 -16.46
C GLN A 29 17.09 -2.14 -15.75
N ALA A 30 17.14 -3.44 -15.67
CA ALA A 30 16.08 -4.24 -15.04
C ALA A 30 16.29 -4.50 -13.54
N GLN A 31 17.45 -4.22 -12.97
CA GLN A 31 17.77 -4.46 -11.55
C GLN A 31 17.63 -3.23 -10.66
N GLY A 32 17.25 -2.07 -11.20
CA GLY A 32 17.19 -0.81 -10.42
C GLY A 32 15.85 -0.50 -9.74
N ALA A 33 14.79 -1.28 -9.94
CA ALA A 33 13.45 -0.93 -9.47
C ALA A 33 13.09 -1.56 -8.10
N GLU A 34 13.74 -2.62 -7.67
CA GLU A 34 13.31 -3.43 -6.51
C GLU A 34 13.88 -2.98 -5.15
N THR A 35 14.85 -2.08 -5.13
CA THR A 35 15.57 -1.74 -3.88
C THR A 35 15.35 -0.30 -3.40
N ARG A 36 14.37 0.41 -3.92
CA ARG A 36 14.29 1.87 -3.75
C ARG A 36 14.02 2.33 -2.30
N TYR A 37 13.35 1.53 -1.48
CA TYR A 37 12.95 1.90 -0.12
C TYR A 37 13.15 0.75 0.88
N LEU A 38 14.38 0.28 1.09
CA LEU A 38 14.67 -0.76 2.08
C LEU A 38 14.63 -0.26 3.53
N ARG A 39 14.78 1.03 3.73
CA ARG A 39 14.72 1.74 5.02
C ARG A 39 14.04 3.08 4.84
N ILE A 40 13.54 3.63 5.93
CA ILE A 40 13.01 4.99 5.96
C ILE A 40 14.10 6.00 5.55
N GLY A 41 13.73 6.98 4.74
CA GLY A 41 14.55 8.16 4.47
C GLY A 41 14.55 9.13 5.67
N PRO A 42 15.15 10.32 5.53
CA PRO A 42 15.06 11.37 6.54
C PRO A 42 13.61 11.63 6.93
N ILE A 43 13.31 11.69 8.23
CA ILE A 43 11.94 11.84 8.75
C ILE A 43 11.23 13.07 8.20
N GLU A 44 11.99 14.12 7.91
CA GLU A 44 11.49 15.38 7.35
C GLU A 44 10.69 15.18 6.04
N GLN A 45 11.00 14.16 5.27
CA GLN A 45 10.30 13.83 4.03
C GLN A 45 8.88 13.27 4.28
N TYR A 46 8.65 12.72 5.47
CA TYR A 46 7.37 12.14 5.86
C TYR A 46 6.51 13.10 6.69
N LEU A 47 7.12 14.13 7.27
CA LEU A 47 6.39 15.13 8.06
C LEU A 47 5.60 16.06 7.13
N MET A 48 4.51 16.57 7.67
CA MET A 48 3.70 17.63 7.07
C MET A 48 3.62 18.83 8.02
N ASN A 49 3.24 19.98 7.47
CA ASN A 49 2.76 21.07 8.32
C ASN A 49 1.54 20.56 9.11
N ARG A 50 1.47 20.89 10.41
CA ARG A 50 0.47 20.37 11.33
C ARG A 50 -0.97 20.67 10.89
N GLU A 51 -1.24 21.91 10.50
CA GLU A 51 -2.56 22.35 10.06
C GLU A 51 -2.96 21.69 8.73
N ALA A 52 -2.00 21.55 7.81
CA ALA A 52 -2.21 20.85 6.54
C ALA A 52 -2.50 19.35 6.75
N GLU A 53 -1.81 18.70 7.70
CA GLU A 53 -2.06 17.30 8.02
C GLU A 53 -3.43 17.10 8.69
N ILE A 54 -3.83 17.99 9.60
CA ILE A 54 -5.18 17.99 10.21
C ILE A 54 -6.24 18.14 9.11
N ALA A 55 -6.06 19.10 8.21
CA ALA A 55 -7.00 19.32 7.12
C ALA A 55 -7.11 18.09 6.21
N LEU A 56 -5.97 17.51 5.82
CA LEU A 56 -5.92 16.31 4.97
C LEU A 56 -6.57 15.10 5.68
N ALA A 57 -6.27 14.85 6.95
CA ALA A 57 -6.88 13.75 7.71
C ALA A 57 -8.41 13.83 7.71
N ARG A 58 -8.98 15.03 7.86
CA ARG A 58 -10.43 15.25 7.85
C ARG A 58 -11.09 15.01 6.51
N THR A 59 -10.34 15.10 5.41
CA THR A 59 -10.91 14.79 4.08
C THR A 59 -11.17 13.30 3.86
N ALA A 60 -10.75 12.43 4.78
CA ALA A 60 -10.94 10.98 4.64
C ALA A 60 -12.40 10.54 4.77
N ALA A 61 -13.25 11.30 5.45
CA ALA A 61 -14.65 10.96 5.69
C ALA A 61 -15.54 12.20 5.55
N PRO A 62 -16.87 12.03 5.34
CA PRO A 62 -17.82 13.16 5.35
C PRO A 62 -17.69 14.02 6.60
N SER A 63 -17.97 15.31 6.49
CA SER A 63 -17.81 16.28 7.59
C SER A 63 -18.67 15.94 8.82
N SER A 64 -19.80 15.27 8.65
CA SER A 64 -20.63 14.73 9.73
C SER A 64 -19.90 13.72 10.62
N ILE A 65 -18.86 13.06 10.09
CA ILE A 65 -17.99 12.12 10.80
C ILE A 65 -16.69 12.80 11.21
N SER A 66 -15.95 13.31 10.23
CA SER A 66 -14.58 13.86 10.47
C SER A 66 -14.58 15.15 11.27
N GLY A 67 -15.69 15.91 11.28
CA GLY A 67 -15.81 17.16 12.02
C GLY A 67 -15.77 16.98 13.54
N GLY A 68 -16.27 15.85 14.05
CA GLY A 68 -16.23 15.48 15.49
C GLY A 68 -15.13 14.48 15.85
N ALA A 69 -14.31 14.04 14.89
CA ALA A 69 -13.30 13.02 15.12
C ALA A 69 -12.06 13.56 15.85
N GLU A 70 -11.40 12.69 16.61
CA GLU A 70 -10.03 12.92 17.04
C GLU A 70 -9.12 12.97 15.80
N VAL A 71 -8.14 13.86 15.80
CA VAL A 71 -7.15 13.90 14.72
C VAL A 71 -5.76 13.65 15.29
N LEU A 72 -5.07 12.67 14.72
CA LEU A 72 -3.66 12.40 14.99
C LEU A 72 -2.82 12.90 13.83
N VAL A 73 -1.66 13.48 14.15
CA VAL A 73 -0.64 13.93 13.17
C VAL A 73 0.69 13.27 13.46
N LEU A 74 1.50 13.09 12.44
CA LEU A 74 2.82 12.50 12.56
C LEU A 74 3.82 13.54 13.07
N GLY A 75 4.34 13.33 14.29
CA GLY A 75 5.49 14.03 14.83
C GLY A 75 6.78 13.22 14.70
N ARG A 76 7.90 13.81 15.13
CA ARG A 76 9.23 13.14 15.08
C ARG A 76 9.33 11.86 15.91
N LYS A 77 8.44 11.68 16.87
CA LYS A 77 8.43 10.51 17.78
C LYS A 77 7.25 9.56 17.52
N GLY A 78 6.49 9.80 16.46
CA GLY A 78 5.28 9.04 16.12
C GLY A 78 4.03 9.91 16.13
N TYR A 79 2.88 9.27 16.02
CA TYR A 79 1.59 9.98 15.99
C TYR A 79 1.21 10.56 17.34
N GLU A 80 0.86 11.83 17.32
CA GLU A 80 0.39 12.61 18.48
C GLU A 80 -1.00 13.19 18.22
N ARG A 81 -1.76 13.42 19.29
CA ARG A 81 -3.08 14.03 19.20
C ARG A 81 -2.97 15.51 18.89
N ALA A 82 -3.56 15.90 17.76
CA ALA A 82 -3.63 17.28 17.31
C ALA A 82 -4.99 17.93 17.65
N VAL A 83 -6.07 17.16 17.58
CA VAL A 83 -7.42 17.60 17.86
C VAL A 83 -8.12 16.54 18.72
N GLU A 84 -8.81 16.99 19.77
CA GLU A 84 -9.62 16.11 20.62
C GLU A 84 -10.95 15.75 19.91
N GLY A 85 -11.31 14.47 19.95
CA GLY A 85 -12.54 13.96 19.33
C GLY A 85 -13.72 13.93 20.30
N LYS A 86 -14.95 13.94 19.75
CA LYS A 86 -16.22 13.87 20.49
C LYS A 86 -17.11 12.70 20.09
N ASN A 87 -16.86 12.05 18.95
CA ASN A 87 -17.70 11.00 18.39
C ASN A 87 -17.07 9.62 18.36
N GLY A 88 -15.85 9.48 18.92
CA GLY A 88 -15.11 8.21 18.96
C GLY A 88 -14.40 7.81 17.66
N PHE A 89 -14.56 8.56 16.57
CA PHE A 89 -13.77 8.37 15.36
C PHE A 89 -12.39 8.98 15.53
N VAL A 90 -11.40 8.38 14.84
CA VAL A 90 -10.02 8.87 14.77
C VAL A 90 -9.62 9.04 13.32
N CYS A 91 -9.31 10.26 12.89
CA CYS A 91 -8.78 10.55 11.57
C CYS A 91 -7.27 10.77 11.62
N ILE A 92 -6.56 10.22 10.66
CA ILE A 92 -5.10 10.18 10.60
C ILE A 92 -4.65 10.19 9.13
N VAL A 93 -3.46 10.67 8.84
CA VAL A 93 -2.80 10.46 7.56
C VAL A 93 -1.72 9.40 7.74
N GLU A 94 -2.00 8.17 7.36
CA GLU A 94 -1.01 7.10 7.41
C GLU A 94 0.08 7.31 6.35
N ARG A 95 1.21 6.66 6.54
CA ARG A 95 2.39 6.72 5.68
C ARG A 95 2.64 5.36 5.06
N SER A 96 3.54 5.32 4.13
CA SER A 96 3.88 4.16 3.31
C SER A 96 4.33 2.90 4.06
N TRP A 97 4.73 3.01 5.31
CA TRP A 97 4.98 1.81 6.16
C TRP A 97 3.71 1.09 6.62
N MET A 98 2.54 1.63 6.23
CA MET A 98 1.25 0.96 6.37
C MET A 98 0.80 0.26 5.08
N ALA A 99 1.55 0.41 3.97
CA ALA A 99 1.32 -0.33 2.74
C ALA A 99 1.71 -1.82 2.92
N PRO A 100 1.19 -2.72 2.06
CA PRO A 100 1.62 -4.12 2.05
C PRO A 100 3.14 -4.27 1.97
N PHE A 101 3.69 -5.25 2.69
CA PHE A 101 5.14 -5.43 2.74
C PHE A 101 5.78 -5.81 1.41
N ASP A 102 5.05 -6.35 0.46
CA ASP A 102 5.50 -6.65 -0.90
C ASP A 102 5.30 -5.48 -1.86
N ASP A 103 4.63 -4.41 -1.42
CA ASP A 103 4.42 -3.23 -2.25
C ASP A 103 5.76 -2.51 -2.52
N PRO A 104 6.06 -2.17 -3.80
CA PRO A 104 7.23 -1.38 -4.17
C PRO A 104 7.20 0.05 -3.60
N GLU A 105 6.02 0.55 -3.21
CA GLU A 105 5.84 1.87 -2.59
C GLU A 105 5.99 1.84 -1.05
N PHE A 106 6.26 0.67 -0.45
CA PHE A 106 6.54 0.57 0.98
C PHE A 106 7.75 1.44 1.35
N LEU A 107 7.60 2.30 2.36
CA LEU A 107 8.54 3.35 2.78
C LEU A 107 8.73 4.51 1.77
N ASN A 108 7.87 4.66 0.75
CA ASN A 108 7.89 5.84 -0.11
C ASN A 108 7.49 7.09 0.69
N PRO A 109 8.33 8.16 0.75
CA PRO A 109 8.02 9.35 1.53
C PRO A 109 6.84 10.17 0.97
N ASP A 110 6.45 9.96 -0.28
CA ASP A 110 5.40 10.75 -0.94
C ASP A 110 3.99 10.25 -0.62
N GLN A 111 3.82 9.00 -0.11
CA GLN A 111 2.51 8.47 0.20
C GLN A 111 1.81 9.27 1.31
N ARG A 112 0.53 9.54 1.07
CA ARG A 112 -0.38 10.20 2.00
C ARG A 112 -1.71 9.49 1.97
N LEU A 113 -1.99 8.75 3.04
CA LEU A 113 -3.14 7.85 3.15
C LEU A 113 -4.09 8.37 4.25
N PRO A 114 -4.90 9.41 3.95
CA PRO A 114 -5.88 9.91 4.91
C PRO A 114 -6.98 8.87 5.11
N LEU A 115 -7.22 8.51 6.36
CA LEU A 115 -8.29 7.62 6.74
C LEU A 115 -8.93 8.03 8.07
N CYS A 116 -10.22 7.71 8.24
CA CYS A 116 -10.95 7.89 9.49
C CYS A 116 -11.42 6.53 10.00
N LEU A 117 -10.85 6.10 11.11
CA LEU A 117 -11.19 4.88 11.83
C LEU A 117 -12.47 5.06 12.63
N ASN A 118 -13.38 4.09 12.56
CA ASN A 118 -14.50 4.05 13.50
C ASN A 118 -14.04 3.57 14.90
N PRO A 119 -14.88 3.70 15.96
CA PRO A 119 -14.44 3.35 17.31
C PRO A 119 -13.90 1.92 17.49
N PRO A 120 -14.46 0.85 16.87
CA PRO A 120 -13.86 -0.48 16.91
C PRO A 120 -12.48 -0.52 16.27
N ALA A 121 -12.30 0.08 15.09
CA ALA A 121 -11.02 0.11 14.38
C ALA A 121 -9.98 0.98 15.11
N ALA A 122 -10.38 2.10 15.70
CA ALA A 122 -9.48 2.92 16.51
C ALA A 122 -8.86 2.14 17.68
N ARG A 123 -9.60 1.19 18.27
CA ARG A 123 -9.07 0.33 19.33
C ARG A 123 -8.18 -0.80 18.84
N THR A 124 -8.36 -1.27 17.61
CA THR A 124 -7.72 -2.50 17.14
C THR A 124 -6.69 -2.25 16.02
N HIS A 125 -6.93 -1.31 15.12
CA HIS A 125 -5.98 -0.98 14.05
C HIS A 125 -4.93 0.07 14.48
N LEU A 126 -5.31 1.07 15.25
CA LEU A 126 -4.38 2.12 15.68
C LEU A 126 -3.16 1.61 16.50
N PRO A 127 -3.26 0.57 17.35
CA PRO A 127 -2.08 -0.04 17.97
C PRO A 127 -1.07 -0.58 16.96
N PHE A 128 -1.53 -1.20 15.87
CA PHE A 128 -0.68 -1.65 14.77
C PHE A 128 0.00 -0.45 14.08
N THR A 129 -0.78 0.57 13.69
CA THR A 129 -0.27 1.81 13.09
C THR A 129 0.83 2.45 13.95
N ARG A 130 0.63 2.53 15.26
CA ARG A 130 1.62 3.10 16.19
C ARG A 130 2.88 2.24 16.27
N LYS A 131 2.74 0.91 16.35
CA LYS A 131 3.89 -0.01 16.40
C LYS A 131 4.68 0.04 15.10
N ALA A 132 4.03 -0.06 13.95
CA ALA A 132 4.66 0.04 12.63
C ALA A 132 5.41 1.38 12.46
N THR A 133 4.78 2.48 12.89
CA THR A 133 5.42 3.81 12.89
C THR A 133 6.67 3.85 13.76
N ALA A 134 6.62 3.33 14.99
CA ALA A 134 7.79 3.31 15.88
C ALA A 134 8.94 2.50 15.28
N LEU A 135 8.66 1.36 14.65
CA LEU A 135 9.65 0.55 13.98
C LEU A 135 10.27 1.28 12.77
N ALA A 136 9.44 1.91 11.94
CA ALA A 136 9.92 2.70 10.82
C ALA A 136 10.82 3.86 11.31
N LEU A 137 10.37 4.64 12.28
CA LEU A 137 11.12 5.77 12.83
C LEU A 137 12.43 5.35 13.52
N SER A 138 12.54 4.12 14.00
CA SER A 138 13.80 3.58 14.52
C SER A 138 14.82 3.24 13.42
N GLY A 139 14.46 3.41 12.13
CA GLY A 139 15.30 3.03 10.99
C GLY A 139 15.36 1.52 10.75
N MET A 140 14.41 0.76 11.31
CA MET A 140 14.37 -0.69 11.11
C MET A 140 14.18 -1.03 9.63
N ALA A 141 14.90 -2.04 9.17
CA ALA A 141 14.74 -2.50 7.79
C ALA A 141 13.37 -3.19 7.58
N LYS A 142 12.83 -3.07 6.38
CA LYS A 142 11.53 -3.64 5.96
C LYS A 142 11.33 -5.08 6.46
N ASP A 143 12.28 -5.98 6.17
CA ASP A 143 12.17 -7.40 6.55
C ASP A 143 12.19 -7.62 8.08
N GLN A 144 12.86 -6.74 8.82
CA GLN A 144 12.85 -6.80 10.27
C GLN A 144 11.52 -6.31 10.83
N MET A 145 10.96 -5.23 10.27
CA MET A 145 9.62 -4.73 10.63
C MET A 145 8.58 -5.83 10.44
N PHE A 146 8.62 -6.53 9.28
CA PHE A 146 7.73 -7.65 9.00
C PHE A 146 7.79 -8.72 10.10
N ARG A 147 9.00 -9.19 10.47
CA ARG A 147 9.16 -10.20 11.52
C ARG A 147 8.66 -9.76 12.89
N VAL A 148 8.94 -8.50 13.25
CA VAL A 148 8.53 -7.95 14.56
C VAL A 148 7.00 -7.79 14.63
N LEU A 149 6.36 -7.31 13.57
CA LEU A 149 4.90 -7.14 13.53
C LEU A 149 4.18 -8.50 13.53
N LYS A 150 4.69 -9.47 12.74
CA LYS A 150 4.18 -10.84 12.75
C LYS A 150 4.25 -11.47 14.15
N ALA A 151 5.40 -11.39 14.80
CA ALA A 151 5.57 -11.88 16.18
C ALA A 151 4.64 -11.18 17.17
N ALA A 152 4.38 -9.89 17.00
CA ALA A 152 3.48 -9.13 17.87
C ALA A 152 2.02 -9.63 17.79
N TYR A 153 1.55 -10.06 16.63
CA TYR A 153 0.24 -10.73 16.51
C TYR A 153 0.26 -12.14 17.12
N GLU A 154 1.29 -12.93 16.82
CA GLU A 154 1.45 -14.28 17.37
C GLU A 154 1.48 -14.31 18.90
N ASN A 155 2.16 -13.31 19.50
CA ASN A 155 2.27 -13.12 20.94
C ASN A 155 1.07 -12.39 21.57
N LYS A 156 0.05 -12.01 20.78
CA LYS A 156 -1.14 -11.26 21.22
C LYS A 156 -0.82 -9.87 21.80
N GLU A 157 0.31 -9.29 21.42
CA GLU A 157 0.66 -7.89 21.75
C GLU A 157 -0.19 -6.91 20.92
N LEU A 158 -0.56 -7.32 19.69
CA LEU A 158 -1.47 -6.58 18.84
C LEU A 158 -2.85 -7.26 18.84
N PRO A 159 -3.92 -6.47 18.99
CA PRO A 159 -5.28 -7.02 18.96
C PRO A 159 -5.70 -7.35 17.53
N LEU A 160 -6.48 -8.41 17.38
CA LEU A 160 -7.21 -8.68 16.13
C LEU A 160 -8.36 -7.68 15.98
N PRO A 161 -8.86 -7.45 14.72
CA PRO A 161 -9.97 -6.56 14.49
C PRO A 161 -11.21 -6.93 15.33
N ALA A 162 -11.76 -5.95 16.02
CA ALA A 162 -13.03 -6.10 16.70
C ALA A 162 -14.18 -6.15 15.68
N PRO A 163 -15.31 -6.80 16.00
CA PRO A 163 -16.48 -6.81 15.15
C PRO A 163 -16.89 -5.38 14.74
N GLY A 164 -17.15 -5.18 13.45
CA GLY A 164 -17.52 -3.88 12.88
C GLY A 164 -16.36 -2.90 12.68
N SER A 165 -15.11 -3.33 12.79
CA SER A 165 -13.94 -2.49 12.48
C SER A 165 -13.94 -2.06 11.01
N MET A 166 -13.93 -0.73 10.78
CA MET A 166 -13.88 -0.16 9.43
C MET A 166 -13.24 1.22 9.42
N CYS A 167 -12.84 1.66 8.23
CA CYS A 167 -12.47 3.06 8.00
C CYS A 167 -13.07 3.64 6.72
N PHE A 168 -13.03 4.95 6.64
CA PHE A 168 -13.28 5.72 5.43
C PHE A 168 -11.96 6.17 4.81
N MET A 169 -11.81 5.99 3.51
CA MET A 169 -10.74 6.53 2.66
C MET A 169 -11.37 7.20 1.45
N MET A 170 -12.00 8.37 1.65
CA MET A 170 -12.80 9.05 0.64
C MET A 170 -12.21 10.40 0.22
N SER A 171 -10.91 10.60 0.45
CA SER A 171 -10.23 11.85 0.12
C SER A 171 -9.83 11.91 -1.36
N LYS A 172 -10.09 13.02 -2.04
CA LYS A 172 -9.53 13.33 -3.37
C LYS A 172 -8.00 13.51 -3.35
N GLN A 173 -7.42 13.72 -2.17
CA GLN A 173 -6.01 14.00 -1.98
C GLN A 173 -5.23 12.77 -1.47
N GLN A 174 -5.88 11.60 -1.38
CA GLN A 174 -5.17 10.37 -1.05
C GLN A 174 -4.21 10.00 -2.18
N TYR A 175 -2.96 9.71 -1.83
CA TYR A 175 -1.90 9.41 -2.78
C TYR A 175 -1.16 8.14 -2.37
N PHE A 176 -1.22 7.13 -3.21
CA PHE A 176 -0.68 5.80 -2.97
C PHE A 176 0.72 5.59 -3.57
N GLY A 177 1.36 6.67 -4.02
CA GLY A 177 2.68 6.61 -4.63
C GLY A 177 2.64 6.63 -6.15
N ARG A 178 3.82 6.56 -6.76
CA ARG A 178 3.98 6.73 -8.22
C ARG A 178 3.34 5.61 -9.04
N LYS A 179 3.29 4.42 -8.48
CA LYS A 179 2.70 3.27 -9.15
C LYS A 179 1.18 3.37 -9.28
N TYR A 180 0.52 3.90 -8.26
CA TYR A 180 -0.94 3.87 -8.17
C TYR A 180 -1.58 5.25 -8.32
N GLY A 181 -0.81 6.34 -8.09
CA GLY A 181 -1.37 7.70 -8.10
C GLY A 181 -2.39 7.93 -6.98
N ASN A 182 -3.44 8.65 -7.32
CA ASN A 182 -4.58 8.85 -6.44
C ASN A 182 -5.56 7.69 -6.62
N ALA A 183 -6.03 7.12 -5.52
CA ALA A 183 -7.03 6.06 -5.56
C ALA A 183 -8.46 6.65 -5.46
N ASP A 184 -9.43 5.91 -5.99
CA ASP A 184 -10.84 6.23 -5.88
C ASP A 184 -11.35 6.12 -4.44
N PRO A 185 -12.45 6.80 -4.11
CA PRO A 185 -12.98 6.77 -2.76
C PRO A 185 -13.51 5.37 -2.42
N HIS A 186 -13.14 4.91 -1.23
CA HIS A 186 -13.53 3.58 -0.76
C HIS A 186 -13.66 3.54 0.77
N THR A 187 -14.25 2.46 1.25
CA THR A 187 -14.27 2.08 2.66
C THR A 187 -13.58 0.74 2.82
N MET A 188 -12.91 0.53 3.96
CA MET A 188 -12.30 -0.75 4.29
C MET A 188 -12.93 -1.34 5.53
N PHE A 189 -13.09 -2.66 5.54
CA PHE A 189 -13.56 -3.43 6.68
C PHE A 189 -12.52 -4.49 7.04
N TRP A 190 -12.19 -4.59 8.31
CA TRP A 190 -11.20 -5.53 8.80
C TRP A 190 -11.82 -6.65 9.59
N PHE A 191 -11.40 -7.86 9.27
CA PHE A 191 -11.82 -9.07 9.97
C PHE A 191 -10.60 -9.89 10.36
N PRO A 192 -10.65 -10.64 11.49
CA PRO A 192 -9.76 -11.77 11.65
C PRO A 192 -9.86 -12.65 10.41
N GLN A 193 -8.77 -13.31 10.01
CA GLN A 193 -8.66 -14.07 8.77
C GLN A 193 -9.99 -14.70 8.31
N ALA A 194 -10.57 -14.16 7.25
CA ALA A 194 -11.90 -14.53 6.75
C ALA A 194 -11.80 -15.04 5.30
N SER A 195 -12.73 -15.93 4.93
CA SER A 195 -12.83 -16.39 3.55
C SER A 195 -13.37 -15.27 2.65
N HIS A 196 -12.57 -14.81 1.69
CA HIS A 196 -12.97 -13.83 0.69
C HIS A 196 -14.12 -14.30 -0.20
N MET A 197 -14.23 -15.60 -0.44
CA MET A 197 -15.27 -16.20 -1.29
C MET A 197 -16.68 -15.97 -0.74
N SER A 198 -16.85 -15.98 0.58
CA SER A 198 -18.15 -15.74 1.22
C SER A 198 -18.67 -14.30 1.06
N TRP A 199 -17.78 -13.38 0.66
CA TRP A 199 -18.11 -11.98 0.42
C TRP A 199 -18.24 -11.65 -1.07
N GLY A 200 -18.00 -12.61 -1.96
CA GLY A 200 -17.98 -12.39 -3.40
C GLY A 200 -16.85 -11.46 -3.85
N ALA A 201 -15.81 -11.31 -3.04
CA ALA A 201 -14.70 -10.42 -3.34
C ALA A 201 -13.91 -10.92 -4.55
N GLY A 202 -13.60 -10.00 -5.48
CA GLY A 202 -12.86 -10.32 -6.70
C GLY A 202 -13.66 -11.08 -7.76
N LEU A 203 -14.97 -11.31 -7.57
CA LEU A 203 -15.81 -11.87 -8.62
C LEU A 203 -16.14 -10.81 -9.68
N PRO A 204 -16.36 -11.21 -10.94
CA PRO A 204 -16.73 -10.28 -12.01
C PRO A 204 -17.94 -9.42 -11.62
N GLY A 205 -17.79 -8.09 -11.69
CA GLY A 205 -18.82 -7.13 -11.32
C GLY A 205 -19.02 -6.92 -9.82
N SER A 206 -18.23 -7.57 -8.96
CA SER A 206 -18.28 -7.29 -7.53
C SER A 206 -17.60 -5.95 -7.20
N PRO A 207 -18.23 -5.07 -6.40
CA PRO A 207 -17.60 -3.85 -5.93
C PRO A 207 -16.62 -4.12 -4.76
N ILE A 208 -16.44 -5.38 -4.38
CA ILE A 208 -15.64 -5.77 -3.22
C ILE A 208 -14.34 -6.40 -3.68
N TYR A 209 -13.21 -5.88 -3.22
CA TYR A 209 -11.90 -6.55 -3.32
C TYR A 209 -11.34 -6.82 -1.95
N ILE A 210 -10.30 -7.63 -1.90
CA ILE A 210 -9.57 -7.92 -0.67
C ILE A 210 -8.12 -7.49 -0.79
N HIS A 211 -7.59 -7.04 0.34
CA HIS A 211 -6.18 -7.15 0.65
C HIS A 211 -6.01 -8.17 1.77
N GLN A 212 -5.15 -9.14 1.54
CA GLN A 212 -4.72 -10.08 2.58
C GLN A 212 -3.25 -9.81 2.81
N ASP A 213 -2.99 -8.95 3.76
CA ASP A 213 -1.65 -8.49 4.03
C ASP A 213 -0.96 -9.45 5.01
N SER A 214 0.15 -10.01 4.59
CA SER A 214 1.12 -10.56 5.53
C SER A 214 1.98 -9.38 6.04
N PRO A 215 2.24 -9.25 7.35
CA PRO A 215 2.29 -10.30 8.37
C PRO A 215 1.04 -10.43 9.24
N ASP A 216 0.04 -9.61 9.04
CA ASP A 216 -1.12 -9.62 9.93
C ASP A 216 -2.12 -10.73 9.55
N PRO A 217 -2.71 -11.40 10.53
CA PRO A 217 -3.74 -12.41 10.29
C PRO A 217 -5.11 -11.75 10.05
N ILE A 218 -5.13 -10.70 9.22
CA ILE A 218 -6.29 -9.84 8.97
C ILE A 218 -6.66 -9.94 7.49
N THR A 219 -7.95 -10.01 7.22
CA THR A 219 -8.50 -9.83 5.90
C THR A 219 -9.11 -8.45 5.82
N THR A 220 -8.66 -7.64 4.86
CA THR A 220 -9.18 -6.33 4.56
C THR A 220 -10.08 -6.40 3.34
N PHE A 221 -11.38 -6.14 3.53
CA PHE A 221 -12.33 -5.96 2.44
C PHE A 221 -12.39 -4.48 2.09
N VAL A 222 -12.18 -4.18 0.82
CA VAL A 222 -12.25 -2.83 0.25
C VAL A 222 -13.50 -2.73 -0.60
N ILE A 223 -14.31 -1.70 -0.35
CA ILE A 223 -15.56 -1.47 -1.07
C ILE A 223 -15.51 -0.06 -1.67
N SER A 224 -15.52 0.02 -3.00
CA SER A 224 -15.62 1.29 -3.72
C SER A 224 -16.90 2.00 -3.39
N VAL A 225 -16.83 3.33 -3.26
CA VAL A 225 -18.01 4.17 -3.08
C VAL A 225 -18.09 5.21 -4.20
N SER A 226 -19.30 5.64 -4.52
CA SER A 226 -19.56 6.52 -5.67
C SER A 226 -19.37 8.01 -5.38
N GLN A 227 -18.98 8.36 -4.15
CA GLN A 227 -18.85 9.76 -3.74
C GLN A 227 -17.56 9.97 -2.93
N TRP A 228 -16.96 11.12 -3.15
CA TRP A 228 -15.92 11.65 -2.29
C TRP A 228 -16.49 12.13 -0.95
N SER A 229 -15.63 12.36 0.02
CA SER A 229 -16.04 12.85 1.35
C SER A 229 -16.74 14.20 1.35
N ASP A 230 -16.55 15.01 0.31
CA ASP A 230 -17.20 16.29 0.10
C ASP A 230 -18.60 16.17 -0.57
N GLY A 231 -19.07 14.95 -0.83
CA GLY A 231 -20.37 14.66 -1.46
C GLY A 231 -20.35 14.71 -2.99
N THR A 232 -19.25 15.10 -3.62
CA THR A 232 -19.16 15.09 -5.09
C THR A 232 -18.99 13.67 -5.61
N SER A 233 -19.48 13.41 -6.83
CA SER A 233 -19.38 12.09 -7.46
C SER A 233 -17.93 11.71 -7.76
N ALA A 234 -17.58 10.46 -7.50
CA ALA A 234 -16.35 9.86 -7.99
C ALA A 234 -16.41 9.64 -9.51
N PRO A 235 -15.27 9.58 -10.20
CA PRO A 235 -15.24 9.14 -11.59
C PRO A 235 -15.91 7.76 -11.71
N LYS A 236 -16.69 7.56 -12.78
CA LYS A 236 -17.15 6.20 -13.10
C LYS A 236 -15.96 5.43 -13.64
N GLU A 237 -15.68 4.26 -13.07
CA GLU A 237 -14.75 3.33 -13.72
C GLU A 237 -15.23 3.10 -15.16
N THR A 238 -14.44 3.51 -16.11
CA THR A 238 -14.64 3.13 -17.53
C THR A 238 -14.11 1.70 -17.66
N ASN A 239 -15.03 0.74 -17.65
CA ASN A 239 -14.75 -0.66 -18.01
C ASN A 239 -14.16 -0.77 -19.43
#